data_b1e5196c7b516d1246242035eeeb4118
#
_entry.id   b1e5196c7b516d1246242035eeeb4118
#
_cell.length_a   1.000
_cell.length_b   1.000
_cell.length_c   1.000
_cell.angle_alpha   90.00
_cell.angle_beta   90.00
_cell.angle_gamma   90.00
#
_symmetry.space_group_name_H-M   'P 1'
#
loop_
_entity.id
_entity.type
_entity.pdbx_description
1 polymer ?
#
loop_
_entity_poly.entity_id
_entity_poly.type
_entity_poly.pdbx_seq_one_letter_code
_entity_poly.pdbx_strand_id
1 'polypeptide(L)'
;MTLSGKTIAITGAGRGLGAALAIAAADRHMKPVLLGRNERGLLEIAGLIEARSGRRPDCVICDLADLASVASAVAKLAILAPDLDILVNSGSQWTGGAFEAQTDEQIASVINSTVSGTIALTRRLLPLLSTRPAADIHTVVSMSGLPYARMRGSSVPFVAAKAAQNGFVQALTEELIGSPIRVTSIHPGIIEDVLPTDDTWNEERNASDMLSDRNVVEAILYILDQPANVAIRSLVIERARTEFLS
;
A
#
# COMPACT_ATOMS: atom_id res chain seq x y z
N MET A 1 8.84 8.67 -16.14
CA MET A 1 8.79 7.22 -16.52
C MET A 1 7.38 6.91 -16.91
N THR A 2 7.12 6.16 -17.95
CA THR A 2 5.76 5.66 -18.16
C THR A 2 5.59 4.42 -17.28
N LEU A 3 4.52 4.35 -16.51
CA LEU A 3 4.18 3.20 -15.66
C LEU A 3 3.81 1.96 -16.49
N SER A 4 3.42 2.16 -17.74
CA SER A 4 3.04 1.08 -18.67
C SER A 4 4.13 0.01 -18.78
N GLY A 5 3.74 -1.25 -18.67
CA GLY A 5 4.62 -2.41 -18.73
C GLY A 5 5.37 -2.75 -17.44
N LYS A 6 5.34 -1.87 -16.42
CA LYS A 6 5.97 -2.10 -15.11
C LYS A 6 5.26 -3.20 -14.33
N THR A 7 6.03 -4.05 -13.66
CA THR A 7 5.51 -5.07 -12.75
C THR A 7 5.41 -4.49 -11.33
N ILE A 8 4.20 -4.53 -10.75
CA ILE A 8 3.90 -3.94 -9.45
C ILE A 8 3.30 -4.99 -8.50
N ALA A 9 3.95 -5.23 -7.37
CA ALA A 9 3.43 -6.07 -6.28
C ALA A 9 2.72 -5.20 -5.24
N ILE A 10 1.47 -5.55 -4.90
CA ILE A 10 0.64 -4.75 -4.00
C ILE A 10 0.17 -5.63 -2.85
N THR A 11 0.55 -5.29 -1.60
CA THR A 11 0.02 -5.95 -0.41
C THR A 11 -1.36 -5.40 -0.04
N GLY A 12 -2.22 -6.25 0.53
CA GLY A 12 -3.60 -5.86 0.86
C GLY A 12 -4.50 -5.71 -0.38
N ALA A 13 -4.14 -6.35 -1.51
CA ALA A 13 -4.82 -6.17 -2.79
C ALA A 13 -6.19 -6.86 -2.91
N GLY A 14 -6.68 -7.56 -1.87
CA GLY A 14 -7.97 -8.24 -1.92
C GLY A 14 -9.18 -7.37 -1.58
N ARG A 15 -9.02 -6.11 -1.18
CA ARG A 15 -10.10 -5.15 -0.88
C ARG A 15 -9.56 -3.71 -0.72
N GLY A 16 -10.48 -2.74 -0.68
CA GLY A 16 -10.21 -1.33 -0.37
C GLY A 16 -9.13 -0.72 -1.24
N LEU A 17 -8.32 0.17 -0.69
CA LEU A 17 -7.28 0.92 -1.43
C LEU A 17 -6.32 0.04 -2.23
N GLY A 18 -5.89 -1.11 -1.67
CA GLY A 18 -4.97 -2.02 -2.38
C GLY A 18 -5.60 -2.65 -3.61
N ALA A 19 -6.89 -3.01 -3.54
CA ALA A 19 -7.66 -3.51 -4.67
C ALA A 19 -7.92 -2.42 -5.72
N ALA A 20 -8.31 -1.23 -5.28
CA ALA A 20 -8.52 -0.08 -6.16
C ALA A 20 -7.23 0.29 -6.92
N LEU A 21 -6.09 0.30 -6.23
CA LEU A 21 -4.78 0.54 -6.85
C LEU A 21 -4.42 -0.55 -7.87
N ALA A 22 -4.69 -1.83 -7.56
CA ALA A 22 -4.39 -2.94 -8.46
C ALA A 22 -5.19 -2.84 -9.76
N ILE A 23 -6.49 -2.53 -9.68
CA ILE A 23 -7.35 -2.32 -10.85
C ILE A 23 -6.86 -1.11 -11.66
N ALA A 24 -6.64 0.03 -11.01
CA ALA A 24 -6.18 1.25 -11.67
C ALA A 24 -4.78 1.12 -12.30
N ALA A 25 -3.90 0.31 -11.70
CA ALA A 25 -2.59 -0.03 -12.28
C ALA A 25 -2.74 -0.85 -13.57
N ALA A 26 -3.64 -1.84 -13.56
CA ALA A 26 -3.93 -2.63 -14.75
C ALA A 26 -4.55 -1.78 -15.88
N ASP A 27 -5.45 -0.84 -15.55
CA ASP A 27 -6.01 0.13 -16.51
C ASP A 27 -4.93 1.02 -17.15
N ARG A 28 -3.79 1.23 -16.47
CA ARG A 28 -2.59 1.92 -17.00
C ARG A 28 -1.57 0.98 -17.64
N HIS A 29 -1.99 -0.23 -17.99
CA HIS A 29 -1.16 -1.26 -18.63
C HIS A 29 0.06 -1.70 -17.81
N MET A 30 0.01 -1.56 -16.48
CA MET A 30 0.95 -2.20 -15.58
C MET A 30 0.62 -3.69 -15.42
N LYS A 31 1.53 -4.44 -14.82
CA LYS A 31 1.37 -5.86 -14.52
C LYS A 31 1.25 -6.04 -12.99
N PRO A 32 0.04 -5.95 -12.42
CA PRO A 32 -0.12 -6.13 -10.98
C PRO A 32 0.06 -7.59 -10.57
N VAL A 33 0.70 -7.80 -9.42
CA VAL A 33 0.72 -9.04 -8.65
C VAL A 33 0.03 -8.75 -7.33
N LEU A 34 -1.02 -9.50 -7.03
CA LEU A 34 -1.90 -9.28 -5.90
C LEU A 34 -1.44 -10.07 -4.69
N LEU A 35 -1.09 -9.37 -3.59
CA LEU A 35 -0.73 -10.03 -2.32
C LEU A 35 -1.79 -9.78 -1.26
N GLY A 36 -2.18 -10.82 -0.53
CA GLY A 36 -3.11 -10.71 0.58
C GLY A 36 -3.34 -12.04 1.27
N ARG A 37 -3.96 -12.01 2.46
CA ARG A 37 -4.21 -13.23 3.25
C ARG A 37 -5.50 -13.97 2.84
N ASN A 38 -6.45 -13.27 2.23
CA ASN A 38 -7.73 -13.82 1.83
C ASN A 38 -7.71 -14.16 0.33
N GLU A 39 -7.56 -15.44 0.01
CA GLU A 39 -7.50 -15.93 -1.36
C GLU A 39 -8.75 -15.56 -2.17
N ARG A 40 -9.93 -15.71 -1.58
CA ARG A 40 -11.19 -15.38 -2.25
C ARG A 40 -11.22 -13.92 -2.71
N GLY A 41 -10.86 -12.98 -1.83
CA GLY A 41 -10.81 -11.57 -2.20
C GLY A 41 -9.78 -11.27 -3.30
N LEU A 42 -8.61 -11.94 -3.28
CA LEU A 42 -7.62 -11.79 -4.35
C LEU A 42 -8.16 -12.30 -5.69
N LEU A 43 -8.85 -13.45 -5.70
CA LEU A 43 -9.41 -14.04 -6.92
C LEU A 43 -10.58 -13.22 -7.49
N GLU A 44 -11.39 -12.59 -6.63
CA GLU A 44 -12.43 -11.66 -7.02
C GLU A 44 -11.84 -10.43 -7.74
N ILE A 45 -10.82 -9.79 -7.15
CA ILE A 45 -10.14 -8.65 -7.78
C ILE A 45 -9.41 -9.07 -9.07
N ALA A 46 -8.77 -10.23 -9.08
CA ALA A 46 -8.13 -10.76 -10.30
C ALA A 46 -9.14 -10.95 -11.44
N GLY A 47 -10.34 -11.42 -11.14
CA GLY A 47 -11.44 -11.51 -12.11
C GLY A 47 -11.90 -10.17 -12.66
N LEU A 48 -12.00 -9.14 -11.79
CA LEU A 48 -12.35 -7.78 -12.23
C LEU A 48 -11.26 -7.19 -13.17
N ILE A 49 -9.99 -7.40 -12.83
CA ILE A 49 -8.87 -6.94 -13.65
C ILE A 49 -8.87 -7.67 -15.01
N GLU A 50 -9.07 -9.00 -15.01
CA GLU A 50 -9.13 -9.79 -16.24
C GLU A 50 -10.26 -9.33 -17.16
N ALA A 51 -11.45 -9.08 -16.63
CA ALA A 51 -12.59 -8.59 -17.39
C ALA A 51 -12.35 -7.23 -18.04
N ARG A 52 -11.53 -6.34 -17.40
CA ARG A 52 -11.24 -4.99 -17.89
C ARG A 52 -10.05 -4.94 -18.85
N SER A 53 -8.99 -5.67 -18.53
CA SER A 53 -7.70 -5.59 -19.23
C SER A 53 -7.42 -6.76 -20.18
N GLY A 54 -8.24 -7.81 -20.13
CA GLY A 54 -8.01 -9.08 -20.84
C GLY A 54 -6.86 -9.92 -20.27
N ARG A 55 -6.24 -9.49 -19.17
CA ARG A 55 -5.12 -10.19 -18.54
C ARG A 55 -5.39 -10.44 -17.05
N ARG A 56 -5.36 -11.72 -16.64
CA ARG A 56 -5.48 -12.10 -15.25
C ARG A 56 -4.17 -11.89 -14.50
N PRO A 57 -4.16 -11.14 -13.39
CA PRO A 57 -2.97 -10.98 -12.56
C PRO A 57 -2.70 -12.22 -11.72
N ASP A 58 -1.42 -12.43 -11.35
CA ASP A 58 -1.03 -13.43 -10.38
C ASP A 58 -1.48 -13.05 -8.96
N CYS A 59 -1.91 -14.07 -8.19
CA CYS A 59 -2.31 -13.94 -6.80
C CYS A 59 -1.35 -14.69 -5.89
N VAL A 60 -0.85 -14.04 -4.86
CA VAL A 60 0.08 -14.61 -3.89
C VAL A 60 -0.48 -14.47 -2.49
N ILE A 61 -0.75 -15.60 -1.83
CA ILE A 61 -1.17 -15.58 -0.42
C ILE A 61 -0.02 -15.08 0.43
N CYS A 62 -0.28 -14.01 1.17
CA CYS A 62 0.67 -13.35 2.06
C CYS A 62 -0.06 -12.80 3.29
N ASP A 63 0.05 -13.48 4.42
CA ASP A 63 -0.33 -12.92 5.71
C ASP A 63 0.87 -12.19 6.30
N LEU A 64 0.81 -10.86 6.34
CA LEU A 64 1.87 -10.02 6.90
C LEU A 64 2.05 -10.24 8.42
N ALA A 65 1.05 -10.76 9.13
CA ALA A 65 1.19 -11.09 10.55
C ALA A 65 1.98 -12.39 10.79
N ASP A 66 2.19 -13.20 9.75
CA ASP A 66 2.94 -14.46 9.78
C ASP A 66 4.21 -14.38 8.93
N LEU A 67 5.37 -14.38 9.57
CA LEU A 67 6.67 -14.30 8.90
C LEU A 67 7.00 -15.53 8.02
N ALA A 68 6.38 -16.70 8.28
CA ALA A 68 6.52 -17.88 7.43
C ALA A 68 5.72 -17.69 6.14
N SER A 69 4.51 -17.14 6.24
CA SER A 69 3.70 -16.74 5.07
C SER A 69 4.43 -15.69 4.23
N VAL A 70 5.03 -14.68 4.86
CA VAL A 70 5.86 -13.68 4.17
C VAL A 70 7.02 -14.32 3.42
N ALA A 71 7.74 -15.27 4.05
CA ALA A 71 8.85 -15.97 3.39
C ALA A 71 8.39 -16.77 2.17
N SER A 72 7.26 -17.49 2.29
CA SER A 72 6.65 -18.22 1.18
C SER A 72 6.21 -17.30 0.04
N ALA A 73 5.61 -16.15 0.37
CA ALA A 73 5.19 -15.15 -0.61
C ALA A 73 6.39 -14.60 -1.40
N VAL A 74 7.50 -14.29 -0.73
CA VAL A 74 8.74 -13.83 -1.41
C VAL A 74 9.27 -14.88 -2.38
N ALA A 75 9.31 -16.16 -1.98
CA ALA A 75 9.76 -17.24 -2.86
C ALA A 75 8.88 -17.36 -4.12
N LYS A 76 7.56 -17.20 -3.97
CA LYS A 76 6.61 -17.19 -5.10
C LYS A 76 6.80 -15.96 -5.99
N LEU A 77 6.97 -14.76 -5.41
CA LEU A 77 7.22 -13.54 -6.16
C LEU A 77 8.49 -13.61 -7.00
N ALA A 78 9.57 -14.21 -6.48
CA ALA A 78 10.81 -14.37 -7.23
C ALA A 78 10.63 -15.23 -8.50
N ILE A 79 9.64 -16.12 -8.53
CA ILE A 79 9.30 -16.97 -9.68
C ILE A 79 8.32 -16.26 -10.62
N LEU A 80 7.24 -15.67 -10.07
CA LEU A 80 6.15 -15.10 -10.85
C LEU A 80 6.47 -13.71 -11.40
N ALA A 81 7.27 -12.94 -10.69
CA ALA A 81 7.63 -11.56 -11.02
C ALA A 81 9.14 -11.32 -10.89
N PRO A 82 10.01 -12.04 -11.64
CA PRO A 82 11.46 -11.84 -11.59
C PRO A 82 11.86 -10.43 -12.07
N ASP A 83 10.97 -9.75 -12.79
CA ASP A 83 11.11 -8.39 -13.29
C ASP A 83 10.38 -7.36 -12.40
N LEU A 84 10.17 -7.64 -11.11
CA LEU A 84 9.48 -6.74 -10.18
C LEU A 84 10.13 -5.34 -10.16
N ASP A 85 9.37 -4.33 -10.56
CA ASP A 85 9.80 -2.93 -10.59
C ASP A 85 9.34 -2.15 -9.35
N ILE A 86 8.15 -2.46 -8.82
CA ILE A 86 7.49 -1.65 -7.79
C ILE A 86 6.91 -2.55 -6.71
N LEU A 87 7.24 -2.25 -5.45
CA LEU A 87 6.58 -2.81 -4.27
C LEU A 87 5.70 -1.73 -3.62
N VAL A 88 4.40 -2.00 -3.48
CA VAL A 88 3.49 -1.15 -2.70
C VAL A 88 3.06 -1.86 -1.43
N ASN A 89 3.50 -1.34 -0.30
CA ASN A 89 3.10 -1.75 1.04
C ASN A 89 1.78 -1.04 1.42
N SER A 90 0.64 -1.64 1.05
CA SER A 90 -0.70 -1.15 1.39
C SER A 90 -1.42 -2.03 2.42
N GLY A 91 -0.92 -3.25 2.68
CA GLY A 91 -1.50 -4.17 3.64
C GLY A 91 -1.32 -3.68 5.08
N SER A 92 -2.42 -3.57 5.81
CA SER A 92 -2.47 -3.20 7.23
C SER A 92 -3.71 -3.80 7.87
N GLN A 93 -3.65 -4.06 9.17
CA GLN A 93 -4.84 -4.37 9.96
C GLN A 93 -5.21 -3.18 10.84
N TRP A 94 -6.49 -3.03 11.05
CA TRP A 94 -7.07 -2.07 11.98
C TRP A 94 -7.95 -2.81 12.98
N THR A 95 -7.92 -2.37 14.23
CA THR A 95 -8.84 -2.85 15.27
C THR A 95 -9.51 -1.66 15.94
N GLY A 96 -10.81 -1.74 16.16
CA GLY A 96 -11.59 -0.68 16.81
C GLY A 96 -11.86 -0.98 18.27
N GLY A 97 -12.64 -0.08 18.89
CA GLY A 97 -13.05 -0.18 20.28
C GLY A 97 -12.11 0.51 21.27
N ALA A 98 -12.53 0.56 22.53
CA ALA A 98 -11.74 1.13 23.61
C ALA A 98 -10.47 0.31 23.80
N PHE A 99 -9.35 0.96 24.13
CA PHE A 99 -8.05 0.31 24.20
C PHE A 99 -8.01 -0.80 25.26
N GLU A 100 -8.61 -0.59 26.42
CA GLU A 100 -8.69 -1.56 27.50
C GLU A 100 -9.53 -2.81 27.15
N ALA A 101 -10.34 -2.75 26.11
CA ALA A 101 -11.15 -3.88 25.65
C ALA A 101 -10.49 -4.68 24.53
N GLN A 102 -9.32 -4.23 24.03
CA GLN A 102 -8.59 -4.94 22.98
C GLN A 102 -7.77 -6.09 23.57
N THR A 103 -7.80 -7.25 22.91
CA THR A 103 -6.97 -8.40 23.34
C THR A 103 -5.53 -8.26 22.87
N ASP A 104 -4.61 -8.96 23.55
CA ASP A 104 -3.19 -8.99 23.16
C ASP A 104 -3.00 -9.51 21.73
N GLU A 105 -3.82 -10.49 21.29
CA GLU A 105 -3.80 -11.02 19.91
C GLU A 105 -4.21 -9.99 18.88
N GLN A 106 -5.22 -9.16 19.19
CA GLN A 106 -5.64 -8.06 18.31
C GLN A 106 -4.52 -7.02 18.17
N ILE A 107 -3.91 -6.63 19.30
CA ILE A 107 -2.80 -5.68 19.31
C ILE A 107 -1.62 -6.26 18.52
N ALA A 108 -1.21 -7.49 18.81
CA ALA A 108 -0.11 -8.18 18.12
C ALA A 108 -0.38 -8.30 16.61
N SER A 109 -1.62 -8.61 16.21
CA SER A 109 -2.01 -8.72 14.81
C SER A 109 -1.85 -7.40 14.05
N VAL A 110 -2.24 -6.28 14.67
CA VAL A 110 -2.05 -4.93 14.08
C VAL A 110 -0.55 -4.60 13.91
N ILE A 111 0.24 -4.79 14.98
CA ILE A 111 1.68 -4.49 14.96
C ILE A 111 2.40 -5.41 13.97
N ASN A 112 2.16 -6.72 14.04
CA ASN A 112 2.84 -7.68 13.18
C ASN A 112 2.53 -7.48 11.71
N SER A 113 1.25 -7.27 11.34
CA SER A 113 0.89 -7.07 9.94
C SER A 113 1.39 -5.73 9.38
N THR A 114 1.30 -4.65 10.17
CA THR A 114 1.60 -3.31 9.69
C THR A 114 3.10 -2.99 9.74
N VAL A 115 3.82 -3.52 10.74
CA VAL A 115 5.24 -3.20 10.96
C VAL A 115 6.13 -4.38 10.61
N SER A 116 6.11 -5.45 11.42
CA SER A 116 7.05 -6.57 11.30
C SER A 116 6.99 -7.24 9.94
N GLY A 117 5.79 -7.54 9.45
CA GLY A 117 5.58 -8.19 8.16
C GLY A 117 5.96 -7.30 6.99
N THR A 118 5.60 -6.01 7.04
CA THR A 118 5.98 -5.03 6.02
C THR A 118 7.50 -4.90 5.91
N ILE A 119 8.19 -4.77 7.06
CA ILE A 119 9.66 -4.68 7.10
C ILE A 119 10.28 -5.98 6.57
N ALA A 120 9.80 -7.14 7.02
CA ALA A 120 10.33 -8.44 6.60
C ALA A 120 10.14 -8.69 5.11
N LEU A 121 8.95 -8.38 4.55
CA LEU A 121 8.66 -8.49 3.12
C LEU A 121 9.60 -7.59 2.31
N THR A 122 9.63 -6.30 2.68
CA THR A 122 10.49 -5.31 2.00
C THR A 122 11.94 -5.73 2.01
N ARG A 123 12.50 -6.06 3.17
CA ARG A 123 13.90 -6.52 3.29
C ARG A 123 14.21 -7.73 2.41
N ARG A 124 13.30 -8.70 2.35
CA ARG A 124 13.50 -9.93 1.56
C ARG A 124 13.39 -9.68 0.06
N LEU A 125 12.67 -8.63 -0.38
CA LEU A 125 12.54 -8.25 -1.79
C LEU A 125 13.62 -7.27 -2.26
N LEU A 126 14.43 -6.67 -1.38
CA LEU A 126 15.51 -5.77 -1.77
C LEU A 126 16.46 -6.38 -2.80
N PRO A 127 16.93 -7.65 -2.67
CA PRO A 127 17.81 -8.23 -3.68
C PRO A 127 17.17 -8.27 -5.08
N LEU A 128 15.86 -8.56 -5.15
CA LEU A 128 15.13 -8.62 -6.41
C LEU A 128 14.97 -7.21 -7.02
N LEU A 129 14.53 -6.24 -6.22
CA LEU A 129 14.38 -4.85 -6.65
C LEU A 129 15.70 -4.21 -7.07
N SER A 130 16.81 -4.57 -6.41
CA SER A 130 18.16 -4.05 -6.73
C SER A 130 18.69 -4.51 -8.09
N THR A 131 18.10 -5.54 -8.69
CA THR A 131 18.46 -5.96 -10.06
C THR A 131 17.90 -5.04 -11.14
N ARG A 132 16.93 -4.18 -10.77
CA ARG A 132 16.29 -3.28 -11.72
C ARG A 132 17.10 -2.01 -11.91
N PRO A 133 17.13 -1.43 -13.13
CA PRO A 133 17.80 -0.15 -13.37
C PRO A 133 17.15 1.02 -12.64
N ALA A 134 15.87 0.88 -12.31
CA ALA A 134 15.11 1.78 -11.45
C ALA A 134 13.94 0.99 -10.83
N ALA A 135 13.82 1.02 -9.51
CA ALA A 135 12.76 0.37 -8.76
C ALA A 135 12.14 1.33 -7.74
N ASP A 136 10.92 1.02 -7.30
CA ASP A 136 10.21 1.80 -6.30
C ASP A 136 9.74 0.93 -5.14
N ILE A 137 9.86 1.47 -3.92
CA ILE A 137 9.17 0.99 -2.73
C ILE A 137 8.25 2.13 -2.25
N HIS A 138 6.95 1.91 -2.34
CA HIS A 138 5.94 2.85 -1.87
C HIS A 138 5.19 2.30 -0.67
N THR A 139 5.01 3.10 0.39
CA THR A 139 4.31 2.67 1.59
C THR A 139 3.11 3.57 1.87
N VAL A 140 1.94 2.96 1.98
CA VAL A 140 0.73 3.63 2.44
C VAL A 140 0.74 3.66 3.97
N VAL A 141 1.18 4.77 4.53
CA VAL A 141 1.22 4.97 5.97
C VAL A 141 -0.18 5.36 6.48
N SER A 142 -0.36 6.56 6.90
CA SER A 142 -1.60 7.25 7.33
C SER A 142 -1.18 8.56 7.98
N MET A 143 -2.07 9.53 8.02
CA MET A 143 -1.91 10.70 8.89
C MET A 143 -1.72 10.32 10.36
N SER A 144 -2.30 9.20 10.82
CA SER A 144 -2.10 8.67 12.19
C SER A 144 -0.63 8.37 12.52
N GLY A 145 0.24 8.20 11.52
CA GLY A 145 1.68 8.01 11.72
C GLY A 145 2.49 9.30 11.84
N LEU A 146 1.86 10.46 11.67
CA LEU A 146 2.53 11.76 11.72
C LEU A 146 2.49 12.32 13.15
N PRO A 147 3.62 12.85 13.68
CA PRO A 147 3.70 13.29 15.07
C PRO A 147 2.84 14.52 15.39
N TYR A 148 2.44 15.27 14.37
CA TYR A 148 1.64 16.49 14.49
C TYR A 148 0.17 16.30 14.12
N ALA A 149 -0.25 15.09 13.69
CA ALA A 149 -1.65 14.83 13.34
C ALA A 149 -2.47 14.39 14.55
N ARG A 150 -3.69 14.94 14.69
CA ARG A 150 -4.62 14.62 15.77
C ARG A 150 -5.79 13.83 15.22
N MET A 151 -5.68 12.51 15.21
CA MET A 151 -6.70 11.59 14.74
C MET A 151 -7.59 11.11 15.90
N ARG A 152 -8.62 11.88 16.27
CA ARG A 152 -9.57 11.47 17.30
C ARG A 152 -10.28 10.17 16.90
N GLY A 153 -10.41 9.24 17.86
CA GLY A 153 -11.07 7.96 17.63
C GLY A 153 -10.24 6.91 16.90
N SER A 154 -8.98 7.20 16.57
CA SER A 154 -8.08 6.19 16.02
C SER A 154 -7.69 5.16 17.09
N SER A 155 -7.56 3.91 16.65
CA SER A 155 -7.08 2.81 17.50
C SER A 155 -5.65 3.05 17.98
N VAL A 156 -5.39 2.89 19.28
CA VAL A 156 -4.06 3.09 19.87
C VAL A 156 -2.98 2.23 19.20
N PRO A 157 -3.15 0.89 19.04
CA PRO A 157 -2.15 0.08 18.36
C PRO A 157 -1.98 0.45 16.87
N PHE A 158 -3.04 0.89 16.20
CA PHE A 158 -2.94 1.35 14.81
C PHE A 158 -2.09 2.62 14.69
N VAL A 159 -2.31 3.63 15.54
CA VAL A 159 -1.48 4.84 15.59
C VAL A 159 -0.01 4.49 15.84
N ALA A 160 0.27 3.64 16.84
CA ALA A 160 1.62 3.19 17.15
C ALA A 160 2.27 2.46 15.95
N ALA A 161 1.52 1.57 15.29
CA ALA A 161 2.01 0.84 14.12
C ALA A 161 2.30 1.77 12.94
N LYS A 162 1.43 2.76 12.68
CA LYS A 162 1.62 3.73 11.59
C LYS A 162 2.77 4.70 11.87
N ALA A 163 2.99 5.09 13.12
CA ALA A 163 4.17 5.86 13.51
C ALA A 163 5.48 5.06 13.31
N ALA A 164 5.49 3.76 13.68
CA ALA A 164 6.62 2.88 13.43
C ALA A 164 6.85 2.69 11.92
N GLN A 165 5.79 2.55 11.12
CA GLN A 165 5.87 2.43 9.67
C GLN A 165 6.44 3.70 9.02
N ASN A 166 6.08 4.90 9.52
CA ASN A 166 6.67 6.17 9.09
C ASN A 166 8.17 6.22 9.38
N GLY A 167 8.59 5.84 10.60
CA GLY A 167 10.01 5.75 10.96
C GLY A 167 10.78 4.74 10.09
N PHE A 168 10.17 3.59 9.77
CA PHE A 168 10.74 2.62 8.85
C PHE A 168 11.00 3.21 7.46
N VAL A 169 10.03 3.93 6.88
CA VAL A 169 10.18 4.58 5.57
C VAL A 169 11.32 5.59 5.59
N GLN A 170 11.44 6.39 6.64
CA GLN A 170 12.52 7.39 6.79
C GLN A 170 13.89 6.70 6.83
N ALA A 171 14.06 5.71 7.70
CA ALA A 171 15.32 4.96 7.83
C ALA A 171 15.68 4.22 6.54
N LEU A 172 14.71 3.57 5.88
CA LEU A 172 14.94 2.88 4.61
C LEU A 172 15.33 3.85 3.49
N THR A 173 14.78 5.07 3.50
CA THR A 173 15.16 6.12 2.55
C THR A 173 16.63 6.49 2.68
N GLU A 174 17.13 6.63 3.90
CA GLU A 174 18.54 6.94 4.18
C GLU A 174 19.46 5.77 3.82
N GLU A 175 19.08 4.55 4.19
CA GLU A 175 19.84 3.33 3.89
C GLU A 175 20.03 3.09 2.38
N LEU A 176 19.02 3.44 1.57
CA LEU A 176 19.05 3.18 0.13
C LEU A 176 19.52 4.37 -0.70
N ILE A 177 20.10 5.42 -0.09
CA ILE A 177 20.72 6.52 -0.84
C ILE A 177 21.82 5.97 -1.76
N GLY A 178 21.75 6.36 -3.04
CA GLY A 178 22.73 5.91 -4.06
C GLY A 178 22.40 4.54 -4.69
N SER A 179 21.36 3.84 -4.21
CA SER A 179 20.85 2.63 -4.86
C SER A 179 19.88 2.97 -6.01
N PRO A 180 19.53 2.01 -6.89
CA PRO A 180 18.50 2.22 -7.90
C PRO A 180 17.07 2.24 -7.37
N ILE A 181 16.88 2.11 -6.05
CA ILE A 181 15.55 1.99 -5.42
C ILE A 181 15.11 3.34 -4.85
N ARG A 182 14.00 3.85 -5.34
CA ARG A 182 13.35 5.05 -4.81
C ARG A 182 12.35 4.66 -3.72
N VAL A 183 12.48 5.24 -2.53
CA VAL A 183 11.56 5.01 -1.40
C VAL A 183 10.65 6.21 -1.23
N THR A 184 9.34 5.97 -1.17
CA THR A 184 8.30 7.00 -1.06
C THR A 184 7.16 6.57 -0.14
N SER A 185 6.37 7.52 0.34
CA SER A 185 5.19 7.25 1.17
C SER A 185 4.04 8.20 0.91
N ILE A 186 2.83 7.74 1.22
CA ILE A 186 1.64 8.58 1.28
C ILE A 186 0.98 8.45 2.67
N HIS A 187 0.43 9.56 3.16
CA HIS A 187 -0.22 9.66 4.46
C HIS A 187 -1.67 10.12 4.28
N PRO A 188 -2.58 9.20 3.93
CA PRO A 188 -3.99 9.58 3.78
C PRO A 188 -4.67 9.83 5.12
N GLY A 189 -5.67 10.71 5.10
CA GLY A 189 -6.70 10.82 6.12
C GLY A 189 -7.69 9.65 6.07
N ILE A 190 -8.95 9.91 6.46
CA ILE A 190 -10.03 8.91 6.39
C ILE A 190 -10.45 8.76 4.93
N ILE A 191 -10.48 7.51 4.45
CA ILE A 191 -10.80 7.13 3.06
C ILE A 191 -12.12 6.36 3.07
N GLU A 192 -12.94 6.61 2.05
CA GLU A 192 -14.08 5.79 1.69
C GLU A 192 -13.65 4.77 0.64
N ASP A 193 -13.95 3.49 0.90
CA ASP A 193 -13.63 2.39 -0.01
C ASP A 193 -14.51 2.48 -1.27
N VAL A 194 -13.90 2.70 -2.44
CA VAL A 194 -14.56 2.74 -3.76
C VAL A 194 -13.63 2.10 -4.79
N LEU A 195 -14.16 1.18 -5.60
CA LEU A 195 -13.37 0.53 -6.65
C LEU A 195 -13.53 1.23 -8.01
N PRO A 196 -12.54 1.11 -8.93
CA PRO A 196 -12.67 1.60 -10.31
C PRO A 196 -13.81 0.99 -11.13
N THR A 197 -14.45 -0.05 -10.58
CA THR A 197 -15.63 -0.72 -11.15
C THR A 197 -16.95 -0.15 -10.64
N ASP A 198 -16.93 0.68 -9.61
CA ASP A 198 -18.13 1.25 -9.01
C ASP A 198 -18.56 2.52 -9.74
N ASP A 199 -19.86 2.73 -9.86
CA ASP A 199 -20.42 3.91 -10.55
C ASP A 199 -19.94 5.21 -9.87
N THR A 200 -19.75 5.19 -8.56
CA THR A 200 -19.30 6.32 -7.74
C THR A 200 -17.81 6.66 -7.88
N TRP A 201 -17.02 5.83 -8.57
CA TRP A 201 -15.58 6.07 -8.75
C TRP A 201 -15.28 7.44 -9.37
N ASN A 202 -16.07 7.85 -10.36
CA ASN A 202 -15.86 9.10 -11.11
C ASN A 202 -16.71 10.26 -10.61
N GLU A 203 -17.48 10.10 -9.54
CA GLU A 203 -18.31 11.18 -9.00
C GLU A 203 -17.46 12.34 -8.50
N GLU A 204 -17.93 13.57 -8.75
CA GLU A 204 -17.36 14.78 -8.18
C GLU A 204 -17.67 14.84 -6.67
N ARG A 205 -16.65 15.20 -5.89
CA ARG A 205 -16.74 15.29 -4.45
C ARG A 205 -16.77 16.73 -3.97
N ASN A 206 -17.58 17.00 -2.96
CA ASN A 206 -17.62 18.30 -2.29
C ASN A 206 -16.47 18.44 -1.27
N ALA A 207 -16.14 19.67 -0.89
CA ALA A 207 -15.04 19.96 0.03
C ALA A 207 -15.21 19.34 1.44
N SER A 208 -16.43 18.94 1.82
CA SER A 208 -16.72 18.29 3.11
C SER A 208 -16.76 16.76 3.04
N ASP A 209 -16.73 16.17 1.84
CA ASP A 209 -16.78 14.73 1.67
C ASP A 209 -15.46 14.09 2.11
N MET A 210 -15.49 12.80 2.49
CA MET A 210 -14.28 12.04 2.76
C MET A 210 -13.45 11.89 1.47
N LEU A 211 -12.17 11.60 1.62
CA LEU A 211 -11.38 11.11 0.49
C LEU A 211 -11.99 9.79 0.01
N SER A 212 -11.93 9.55 -1.29
CA SER A 212 -12.18 8.22 -1.84
C SER A 212 -10.86 7.51 -2.14
N ASP A 213 -10.91 6.20 -2.31
CA ASP A 213 -9.77 5.44 -2.81
C ASP A 213 -9.20 6.04 -4.10
N ARG A 214 -10.06 6.59 -4.99
CA ARG A 214 -9.62 7.27 -6.21
C ARG A 214 -8.62 8.40 -5.94
N ASN A 215 -8.90 9.27 -4.96
CA ASN A 215 -8.01 10.39 -4.66
C ASN A 215 -6.62 9.92 -4.24
N VAL A 216 -6.58 8.84 -3.44
CA VAL A 216 -5.32 8.28 -2.93
C VAL A 216 -4.60 7.48 -4.03
N VAL A 217 -5.32 6.71 -4.83
CA VAL A 217 -4.77 5.95 -5.96
C VAL A 217 -4.14 6.88 -6.99
N GLU A 218 -4.82 7.96 -7.39
CA GLU A 218 -4.26 8.94 -8.33
C GLU A 218 -2.99 9.61 -7.78
N ALA A 219 -2.97 9.92 -6.48
CA ALA A 219 -1.79 10.47 -5.82
C ALA A 219 -0.62 9.47 -5.78
N ILE A 220 -0.88 8.19 -5.48
CA ILE A 220 0.14 7.12 -5.52
C ILE A 220 0.72 6.99 -6.93
N LEU A 221 -0.14 6.90 -7.94
CA LEU A 221 0.29 6.74 -9.32
C LEU A 221 1.05 7.98 -9.83
N TYR A 222 0.67 9.18 -9.40
CA TYR A 222 1.41 10.41 -9.67
C TYR A 222 2.82 10.37 -9.04
N ILE A 223 2.96 9.89 -7.79
CA ILE A 223 4.26 9.73 -7.11
C ILE A 223 5.15 8.74 -7.88
N LEU A 224 4.59 7.61 -8.28
CA LEU A 224 5.32 6.54 -8.97
C LEU A 224 5.70 6.92 -10.41
N ASP A 225 4.92 7.75 -11.09
CA ASP A 225 5.17 8.19 -12.48
C ASP A 225 6.22 9.30 -12.61
N GLN A 226 6.81 9.75 -11.49
CA GLN A 226 7.87 10.76 -11.55
C GLN A 226 9.13 10.20 -12.26
N PRO A 227 9.86 11.04 -13.00
CA PRO A 227 11.09 10.61 -13.65
C PRO A 227 12.14 10.14 -12.62
N ALA A 228 13.12 9.36 -13.08
CA ALA A 228 14.07 8.67 -12.19
C ALA A 228 14.90 9.62 -11.30
N ASN A 229 15.06 10.88 -11.71
CA ASN A 229 15.78 11.92 -10.95
C ASN A 229 14.90 12.68 -9.95
N VAL A 230 13.59 12.35 -9.85
CA VAL A 230 12.64 13.02 -8.96
C VAL A 230 12.07 12.02 -7.96
N ALA A 231 12.05 12.38 -6.68
CA ALA A 231 11.38 11.62 -5.64
C ALA A 231 10.47 12.54 -4.81
N ILE A 232 9.16 12.27 -4.85
CA ILE A 232 8.22 12.83 -3.89
C ILE A 232 8.27 11.90 -2.67
N ARG A 233 9.11 12.25 -1.68
CA ARG A 233 9.43 11.39 -0.55
C ARG A 233 8.24 11.04 0.32
N SER A 234 7.41 12.04 0.58
CA SER A 234 6.24 11.90 1.44
C SER A 234 5.15 12.85 0.96
N LEU A 235 3.92 12.35 0.88
CA LEU A 235 2.75 13.14 0.52
C LEU A 235 1.67 12.94 1.57
N VAL A 236 1.14 14.02 2.12
CA VAL A 236 -0.02 14.03 3.01
C VAL A 236 -1.24 14.43 2.20
N ILE A 237 -2.31 13.65 2.29
CA ILE A 237 -3.56 13.92 1.59
C ILE A 237 -4.75 13.75 2.55
N GLU A 238 -5.55 14.79 2.69
CA GLU A 238 -6.74 14.80 3.52
C GLU A 238 -7.88 15.59 2.84
N ARG A 239 -9.09 15.45 3.34
CA ARG A 239 -10.20 16.29 2.87
C ARG A 239 -9.92 17.76 3.14
N ALA A 240 -10.37 18.63 2.22
CA ALA A 240 -10.03 20.06 2.26
C ALA A 240 -10.55 20.78 3.53
N ARG A 241 -11.62 20.26 4.15
CA ARG A 241 -12.18 20.80 5.40
C ARG A 241 -12.00 19.79 6.52
N THR A 242 -10.86 19.82 7.18
CA THR A 242 -10.50 18.94 8.30
C THR A 242 -9.79 19.75 9.40
N GLU A 243 -9.80 19.18 10.61
CA GLU A 243 -9.09 19.72 11.78
C GLU A 243 -7.96 18.76 12.22
N PHE A 244 -7.52 17.82 11.36
CA PHE A 244 -6.52 16.82 11.75
C PHE A 244 -5.10 17.38 11.84
N LEU A 245 -4.80 18.41 11.06
CA LEU A 245 -3.53 19.15 11.12
C LEU A 245 -3.79 20.46 11.85
N SER A 246 -3.48 20.52 13.13
CA SER A 246 -3.61 21.74 13.95
C SER A 246 -2.45 21.87 14.93
#